data_306fadc2cfe4068698273b4e823236d7
#
_entry.id   306fadc2cfe4068698273b4e823236d7
#
_cell.length_a   1.000
_cell.length_b   1.000
_cell.length_c   1.000
_cell.angle_alpha   90.00
_cell.angle_beta   90.00
_cell.angle_gamma   90.00
#
_symmetry.space_group_name_H-M   'P 1'
#
loop_
_entity.id
_entity.type
_entity.pdbx_description
1 polymer ?
#
loop_
_entity_poly.entity_id
_entity_poly.type
_entity_poly.pdbx_seq_one_letter_code
_entity_poly.pdbx_strand_id
1 'polypeptide(L)'
;LVSENENNLLAKNLLAQYLFFIQEFDESIALYKELVEQPNLLNPAEAYNRLAIMHIEESLVTAKNYARQAYELQPNSAKILDTYGHIKALQGDYEGSLKMLRDAFARDANDPNIRYHLGYTLAKLNRIEEAKKELEYAVKVERPFFKRPQARALLESL
;
A
#
# COMPACT_ATOMS: atom_id res chain seq x y z
N LEU A 1 -28.31 14.40 13.08
CA LEU A 1 -27.56 14.16 14.32
C LEU A 1 -26.77 12.87 14.13
N VAL A 2 -25.44 12.99 14.01
CA VAL A 2 -24.50 11.84 13.98
C VAL A 2 -24.59 11.18 15.35
N SER A 3 -24.76 9.87 15.42
CA SER A 3 -24.85 9.16 16.70
C SER A 3 -23.52 9.25 17.47
N GLU A 4 -23.55 9.15 18.82
CA GLU A 4 -22.32 9.09 19.63
C GLU A 4 -21.37 7.96 19.16
N ASN A 5 -21.95 6.86 18.69
CA ASN A 5 -21.20 5.72 18.16
C ASN A 5 -20.47 6.06 16.85
N GLU A 6 -21.10 6.79 15.93
CA GLU A 6 -20.47 7.23 14.68
C GLU A 6 -19.34 8.24 14.94
N ASN A 7 -19.52 9.17 15.86
CA ASN A 7 -18.47 10.09 16.29
C ASN A 7 -17.27 9.34 16.91
N ASN A 8 -17.53 8.30 17.68
CA ASN A 8 -16.49 7.46 18.26
C ASN A 8 -15.72 6.66 17.16
N LEU A 9 -16.42 6.11 16.16
CA LEU A 9 -15.79 5.42 15.05
C LEU A 9 -14.91 6.35 14.20
N LEU A 10 -15.39 7.57 13.94
CA LEU A 10 -14.61 8.58 13.23
C LEU A 10 -13.34 8.96 14.01
N ALA A 11 -13.48 9.23 15.32
CA ALA A 11 -12.34 9.57 16.16
C ALA A 11 -11.30 8.43 16.23
N LYS A 12 -11.76 7.18 16.39
CA LYS A 12 -10.88 6.00 16.36
C LYS A 12 -10.15 5.85 15.01
N ASN A 13 -10.88 6.06 13.91
CA ASN A 13 -10.28 5.96 12.58
C ASN A 13 -9.21 7.05 12.34
N LEU A 14 -9.47 8.27 12.78
CA LEU A 14 -8.48 9.36 12.70
C LEU A 14 -7.26 9.08 13.58
N LEU A 15 -7.45 8.54 14.78
CA LEU A 15 -6.35 8.13 15.65
C LEU A 15 -5.52 7.01 15.00
N ALA A 16 -6.17 5.98 14.45
CA ALA A 16 -5.48 4.89 13.78
C ALA A 16 -4.65 5.38 12.57
N GLN A 17 -5.21 6.33 11.78
CA GLN A 17 -4.49 6.97 10.68
C GLN A 17 -3.28 7.78 11.15
N TYR A 18 -3.44 8.54 12.23
CA TYR A 18 -2.35 9.31 12.82
C TYR A 18 -1.22 8.40 13.32
N LEU A 19 -1.55 7.34 14.06
CA LEU A 19 -0.60 6.34 14.55
C LEU A 19 0.13 5.64 13.39
N PHE A 20 -0.58 5.29 12.32
CA PHE A 20 0.04 4.77 11.10
C PHE A 20 1.06 5.76 10.51
N PHE A 21 0.69 7.04 10.45
CA PHE A 21 1.55 8.08 9.89
C PHE A 21 2.85 8.29 10.69
N ILE A 22 2.76 8.23 12.04
CA ILE A 22 3.93 8.34 12.91
C ILE A 22 4.65 7.00 13.16
N GLN A 23 4.21 5.92 12.45
CA GLN A 23 4.77 4.57 12.49
C GLN A 23 4.63 3.84 13.83
N GLU A 24 3.69 4.22 14.68
CA GLU A 24 3.24 3.48 15.86
C GLU A 24 2.30 2.35 15.44
N PHE A 25 2.89 1.31 14.81
CA PHE A 25 2.12 0.30 14.10
C PHE A 25 1.33 -0.63 15.04
N ASP A 26 1.85 -0.99 16.20
CA ASP A 26 1.16 -1.90 17.12
C ASP A 26 -0.19 -1.36 17.57
N GLU A 27 -0.22 -0.08 17.99
CA GLU A 27 -1.45 0.59 18.41
C GLU A 27 -2.38 0.83 17.21
N SER A 28 -1.82 1.22 16.05
CA SER A 28 -2.58 1.42 14.83
C SER A 28 -3.25 0.12 14.37
N ILE A 29 -2.53 -1.02 14.39
CA ILE A 29 -3.06 -2.36 14.06
C ILE A 29 -4.21 -2.72 15.00
N ALA A 30 -4.06 -2.50 16.32
CA ALA A 30 -5.10 -2.81 17.29
C ALA A 30 -6.40 -2.04 16.98
N LEU A 31 -6.29 -0.74 16.72
CA LEU A 31 -7.44 0.10 16.37
C LEU A 31 -8.08 -0.30 15.04
N TYR A 32 -7.28 -0.57 13.99
CA TYR A 32 -7.84 -0.99 12.70
C TYR A 32 -8.51 -2.36 12.78
N LYS A 33 -8.01 -3.31 13.58
CA LYS A 33 -8.69 -4.60 13.82
C LYS A 33 -10.04 -4.42 14.47
N GLU A 34 -10.17 -3.52 15.45
CA GLU A 34 -11.47 -3.19 16.05
C GLU A 34 -12.41 -2.50 15.03
N LEU A 35 -11.87 -1.59 14.22
CA LEU A 35 -12.65 -0.81 13.25
C LEU A 35 -13.25 -1.68 12.16
N VAL A 36 -12.50 -2.64 11.60
CA VAL A 36 -13.00 -3.49 10.50
C VAL A 36 -14.12 -4.44 10.92
N GLU A 37 -14.29 -4.66 12.23
CA GLU A 37 -15.43 -5.42 12.78
C GLU A 37 -16.71 -4.58 12.89
N GLN A 38 -16.62 -3.25 12.65
CA GLN A 38 -17.77 -2.36 12.79
C GLN A 38 -18.55 -2.27 11.47
N PRO A 39 -19.86 -2.60 11.46
CA PRO A 39 -20.65 -2.61 10.23
C PRO A 39 -20.82 -1.22 9.58
N ASN A 40 -20.66 -0.16 10.38
CA ASN A 40 -20.83 1.23 9.94
C ASN A 40 -19.50 1.95 9.67
N LEU A 41 -18.40 1.23 9.50
CA LEU A 41 -17.13 1.84 9.12
C LEU A 41 -17.22 2.46 7.72
N LEU A 42 -16.94 3.76 7.61
CA LEU A 42 -17.12 4.52 6.36
C LEU A 42 -16.25 4.04 5.19
N ASN A 43 -15.06 3.54 5.48
CA ASN A 43 -14.13 3.07 4.45
C ASN A 43 -13.36 1.82 4.91
N PRO A 44 -14.02 0.65 4.98
CA PRO A 44 -13.36 -0.58 5.39
C PRO A 44 -12.22 -1.01 4.47
N ALA A 45 -12.30 -0.70 3.17
CA ALA A 45 -11.24 -1.02 2.22
C ALA A 45 -9.92 -0.34 2.56
N GLU A 46 -9.94 0.93 2.95
CA GLU A 46 -8.73 1.65 3.39
C GLU A 46 -8.18 1.07 4.70
N ALA A 47 -9.05 0.70 5.65
CA ALA A 47 -8.64 0.07 6.90
C ALA A 47 -7.92 -1.27 6.64
N TYR A 48 -8.48 -2.14 5.80
CA TYR A 48 -7.83 -3.37 5.39
C TYR A 48 -6.53 -3.13 4.63
N ASN A 49 -6.45 -2.10 3.79
CA ASN A 49 -5.22 -1.73 3.10
C ASN A 49 -4.11 -1.30 4.07
N ARG A 50 -4.45 -0.54 5.13
CA ARG A 50 -3.50 -0.17 6.18
C ARG A 50 -3.01 -1.39 6.96
N LEU A 51 -3.93 -2.29 7.34
CA LEU A 51 -3.56 -3.57 7.97
C LEU A 51 -2.62 -4.38 7.06
N ALA A 52 -2.88 -4.44 5.76
CA ALA A 52 -2.01 -5.13 4.83
C ALA A 52 -0.59 -4.56 4.83
N ILE A 53 -0.45 -3.23 4.74
CA ILE A 53 0.85 -2.54 4.72
C ILE A 53 1.65 -2.82 6.00
N MET A 54 1.00 -2.72 7.17
CA MET A 54 1.67 -2.90 8.46
C MET A 54 2.12 -4.34 8.72
N HIS A 55 1.49 -5.34 8.09
CA HIS A 55 1.85 -6.76 8.25
C HIS A 55 2.87 -7.26 7.21
N ILE A 56 3.33 -6.42 6.26
CA ILE A 56 4.27 -6.87 5.20
C ILE A 56 5.56 -7.45 5.79
N GLU A 57 6.11 -6.79 6.79
CA GLU A 57 7.39 -7.19 7.40
C GLU A 57 7.26 -8.40 8.33
N GLU A 58 6.10 -8.54 8.98
CA GLU A 58 5.85 -9.60 9.97
C GLU A 58 5.35 -10.89 9.29
N SER A 59 4.36 -10.77 8.40
CA SER A 59 3.68 -11.91 7.79
C SER A 59 3.08 -11.57 6.43
N LEU A 60 3.77 -11.97 5.35
CA LEU A 60 3.25 -11.81 3.99
C LEU A 60 1.91 -12.55 3.75
N VAL A 61 1.65 -13.63 4.48
CA VAL A 61 0.38 -14.36 4.40
C VAL A 61 -0.75 -13.50 4.96
N THR A 62 -0.55 -12.91 6.13
CA THR A 62 -1.52 -12.01 6.78
C THR A 62 -1.72 -10.75 5.93
N ALA A 63 -0.63 -10.13 5.47
CA ALA A 63 -0.66 -8.96 4.60
C ALA A 63 -1.48 -9.23 3.32
N LYS A 64 -1.27 -10.38 2.67
CA LYS A 64 -2.03 -10.78 1.48
C LYS A 64 -3.52 -10.94 1.77
N ASN A 65 -3.89 -11.53 2.90
CA ASN A 65 -5.29 -11.72 3.26
C ASN A 65 -6.00 -10.38 3.43
N TYR A 66 -5.39 -9.42 4.11
CA TYR A 66 -5.93 -8.07 4.25
C TYR A 66 -5.96 -7.31 2.92
N ALA A 67 -4.90 -7.40 2.11
CA ALA A 67 -4.88 -6.76 0.79
C ALA A 67 -5.95 -7.30 -0.14
N ARG A 68 -6.25 -8.60 -0.08
CA ARG A 68 -7.34 -9.21 -0.83
C ARG A 68 -8.70 -8.67 -0.39
N GLN A 69 -8.96 -8.58 0.92
CA GLN A 69 -10.20 -7.99 1.45
C GLN A 69 -10.37 -6.53 1.00
N ALA A 70 -9.30 -5.73 1.06
CA ALA A 70 -9.31 -4.37 0.55
C ALA A 70 -9.66 -4.32 -0.95
N TYR A 71 -9.04 -5.20 -1.75
CA TYR A 71 -9.25 -5.28 -3.19
C TYR A 71 -10.67 -5.73 -3.56
N GLU A 72 -11.25 -6.71 -2.84
CA GLU A 72 -12.64 -7.16 -3.04
C GLU A 72 -13.65 -6.01 -2.80
N LEU A 73 -13.37 -5.12 -1.85
CA LEU A 73 -14.21 -3.96 -1.56
C LEU A 73 -14.01 -2.80 -2.54
N GLN A 74 -12.78 -2.53 -2.97
CA GLN A 74 -12.44 -1.42 -3.88
C GLN A 74 -11.40 -1.83 -4.93
N PRO A 75 -11.79 -2.62 -5.95
CA PRO A 75 -10.84 -3.16 -6.94
C PRO A 75 -10.23 -2.10 -7.87
N ASN A 76 -10.77 -0.89 -7.88
CA ASN A 76 -10.31 0.21 -8.72
C ASN A 76 -9.48 1.26 -7.96
N SER A 77 -9.16 1.06 -6.70
CA SER A 77 -8.31 1.96 -5.92
C SER A 77 -6.84 1.81 -6.31
N ALA A 78 -6.21 2.88 -6.81
CA ALA A 78 -4.78 2.87 -7.14
C ALA A 78 -3.90 2.42 -5.98
N LYS A 79 -4.18 2.90 -4.76
CA LYS A 79 -3.44 2.55 -3.55
C LYS A 79 -3.57 1.07 -3.18
N ILE A 80 -4.77 0.51 -3.30
CA ILE A 80 -5.03 -0.90 -2.98
C ILE A 80 -4.38 -1.81 -4.02
N LEU A 81 -4.48 -1.46 -5.31
CA LEU A 81 -3.80 -2.15 -6.40
C LEU A 81 -2.28 -2.14 -6.21
N ASP A 82 -1.72 -1.00 -5.79
CA ASP A 82 -0.30 -0.86 -5.47
C ASP A 82 0.14 -1.77 -4.32
N THR A 83 -0.56 -1.70 -3.19
CA THR A 83 -0.26 -2.54 -2.01
C THR A 83 -0.35 -4.03 -2.35
N TYR A 84 -1.42 -4.45 -3.00
CA TYR A 84 -1.62 -5.86 -3.34
C TYR A 84 -0.61 -6.34 -4.40
N GLY A 85 -0.34 -5.51 -5.41
CA GLY A 85 0.71 -5.77 -6.40
C GLY A 85 2.08 -5.92 -5.77
N HIS A 86 2.46 -5.03 -4.85
CA HIS A 86 3.72 -5.13 -4.12
C HIS A 86 3.82 -6.42 -3.29
N ILE A 87 2.78 -6.78 -2.56
CA ILE A 87 2.73 -8.04 -1.78
C ILE A 87 2.92 -9.25 -2.70
N LYS A 88 2.29 -9.27 -3.90
CA LYS A 88 2.52 -10.32 -4.90
C LYS A 88 3.98 -10.40 -5.34
N ALA A 89 4.63 -9.26 -5.59
CA ALA A 89 6.05 -9.22 -5.93
C ALA A 89 6.94 -9.80 -4.82
N LEU A 90 6.65 -9.47 -3.56
CA LEU A 90 7.37 -10.01 -2.40
C LEU A 90 7.18 -11.53 -2.24
N GLN A 91 6.08 -12.07 -2.75
CA GLN A 91 5.81 -13.52 -2.80
C GLN A 91 6.40 -14.21 -4.05
N GLY A 92 7.05 -13.46 -4.95
CA GLY A 92 7.63 -13.99 -6.19
C GLY A 92 6.66 -14.07 -7.38
N ASP A 93 5.39 -13.65 -7.21
CA ASP A 93 4.43 -13.54 -8.32
C ASP A 93 4.63 -12.21 -9.06
N TYR A 94 5.75 -12.12 -9.80
CA TYR A 94 6.15 -10.86 -10.47
C TYR A 94 5.24 -10.50 -11.66
N GLU A 95 4.72 -11.48 -12.39
CA GLU A 95 3.79 -11.21 -13.50
C GLU A 95 2.43 -10.74 -12.99
N GLY A 96 1.88 -11.38 -11.94
CA GLY A 96 0.65 -10.93 -11.30
C GLY A 96 0.81 -9.55 -10.66
N SER A 97 1.97 -9.28 -10.06
CA SER A 97 2.34 -7.96 -9.54
C SER A 97 2.37 -6.92 -10.64
N LEU A 98 3.08 -7.17 -11.75
CA LEU A 98 3.21 -6.25 -12.88
C LEU A 98 1.85 -5.83 -13.44
N LYS A 99 0.91 -6.78 -13.57
CA LYS A 99 -0.44 -6.49 -14.01
C LYS A 99 -1.14 -5.51 -13.08
N MET A 100 -1.15 -5.79 -11.77
CA MET A 100 -1.81 -4.93 -10.78
C MET A 100 -1.17 -3.54 -10.68
N LEU A 101 0.17 -3.48 -10.71
CA LEU A 101 0.89 -2.21 -10.62
C LEU A 101 0.71 -1.34 -11.87
N ARG A 102 0.56 -1.93 -13.06
CA ARG A 102 0.18 -1.19 -14.27
C ARG A 102 -1.24 -0.64 -14.19
N ASP A 103 -2.16 -1.39 -13.60
CA ASP A 103 -3.52 -0.91 -13.35
C ASP A 103 -3.53 0.23 -12.31
N ALA A 104 -2.69 0.15 -11.26
CA ALA A 104 -2.49 1.24 -10.31
C ALA A 104 -1.90 2.47 -11.00
N PHE A 105 -0.85 2.29 -11.79
CA PHE A 105 -0.18 3.34 -12.56
C PHE A 105 -1.12 4.06 -13.53
N ALA A 106 -2.00 3.33 -14.21
CA ALA A 106 -2.98 3.94 -15.12
C ALA A 106 -3.97 4.87 -14.39
N ARG A 107 -4.15 4.70 -13.07
CA ARG A 107 -5.03 5.51 -12.23
C ARG A 107 -4.32 6.67 -11.54
N ASP A 108 -3.08 6.45 -11.09
CA ASP A 108 -2.23 7.49 -10.50
C ASP A 108 -0.76 7.29 -10.91
N ALA A 109 -0.42 7.79 -12.10
CA ALA A 109 0.94 7.72 -12.64
C ALA A 109 1.95 8.61 -11.89
N ASN A 110 1.49 9.48 -10.98
CA ASN A 110 2.34 10.42 -10.25
C ASN A 110 2.64 9.99 -8.81
N ASP A 111 2.11 8.85 -8.35
CA ASP A 111 2.42 8.32 -7.03
C ASP A 111 3.81 7.66 -7.04
N PRO A 112 4.77 8.15 -6.24
CA PRO A 112 6.11 7.59 -6.18
C PRO A 112 6.17 6.16 -5.60
N ASN A 113 5.21 5.73 -4.79
CA ASN A 113 5.15 4.37 -4.29
C ASN A 113 4.84 3.39 -5.44
N ILE A 114 3.83 3.72 -6.26
CA ILE A 114 3.47 2.93 -7.44
C ILE A 114 4.68 2.81 -8.39
N ARG A 115 5.36 3.93 -8.66
CA ARG A 115 6.57 3.93 -9.49
C ARG A 115 7.69 3.07 -8.92
N TYR A 116 7.92 3.15 -7.63
CA TYR A 116 8.94 2.35 -6.95
C TYR A 116 8.61 0.85 -7.02
N HIS A 117 7.37 0.46 -6.68
CA HIS A 117 6.97 -0.95 -6.70
C HIS A 117 6.94 -1.51 -8.12
N LEU A 118 6.56 -0.69 -9.12
CA LEU A 118 6.64 -1.05 -10.53
C LEU A 118 8.10 -1.25 -10.96
N GLY A 119 8.99 -0.33 -10.62
CA GLY A 119 10.43 -0.43 -10.88
C GLY A 119 11.06 -1.67 -10.22
N TYR A 120 10.71 -1.95 -8.96
CA TYR A 120 11.13 -3.16 -8.26
C TYR A 120 10.69 -4.43 -9.00
N THR A 121 9.42 -4.51 -9.39
CA THR A 121 8.86 -5.68 -10.09
C THR A 121 9.49 -5.86 -11.46
N LEU A 122 9.71 -4.78 -12.22
CA LEU A 122 10.39 -4.81 -13.52
C LEU A 122 11.84 -5.27 -13.40
N ALA A 123 12.57 -4.83 -12.38
CA ALA A 123 13.92 -5.28 -12.09
C ALA A 123 13.97 -6.79 -11.84
N LYS A 124 13.01 -7.32 -11.05
CA LYS A 124 12.88 -8.77 -10.80
C LYS A 124 12.54 -9.58 -12.05
N LEU A 125 11.90 -8.96 -13.03
CA LEU A 125 11.60 -9.55 -14.35
C LEU A 125 12.74 -9.33 -15.37
N ASN A 126 13.89 -8.83 -14.93
CA ASN A 126 15.04 -8.48 -15.77
C ASN A 126 14.75 -7.43 -16.87
N ARG A 127 13.73 -6.59 -16.65
CA ARG A 127 13.34 -5.48 -17.53
C ARG A 127 14.02 -4.18 -17.06
N ILE A 128 15.35 -4.18 -17.14
CA ILE A 128 16.23 -3.20 -16.46
C ILE A 128 15.98 -1.76 -16.91
N GLU A 129 15.87 -1.49 -18.20
CA GLU A 129 15.68 -0.13 -18.72
C GLU A 129 14.32 0.48 -18.29
N GLU A 130 13.28 -0.36 -18.26
CA GLU A 130 11.97 0.07 -17.75
C GLU A 130 12.01 0.29 -16.24
N ALA A 131 12.69 -0.58 -15.50
CA ALA A 131 12.87 -0.43 -14.06
C ALA A 131 13.58 0.89 -13.72
N LYS A 132 14.70 1.20 -14.40
CA LYS A 132 15.44 2.46 -14.21
C LYS A 132 14.54 3.67 -14.42
N LYS A 133 13.77 3.71 -15.48
CA LYS A 133 12.84 4.81 -15.78
C LYS A 133 11.87 5.08 -14.64
N GLU A 134 11.24 4.03 -14.10
CA GLU A 134 10.26 4.18 -13.01
C GLU A 134 10.94 4.58 -11.69
N LEU A 135 12.10 4.00 -11.38
CA LEU A 135 12.87 4.33 -10.18
C LEU A 135 13.43 5.75 -10.22
N GLU A 136 13.93 6.21 -11.36
CA GLU A 136 14.40 7.59 -11.53
C GLU A 136 13.28 8.60 -11.24
N TYR A 137 12.08 8.33 -11.73
CA TYR A 137 10.92 9.17 -11.42
C TYR A 137 10.64 9.19 -9.92
N ALA A 138 10.57 8.01 -9.28
CA ALA A 138 10.28 7.90 -7.85
C ALA A 138 11.32 8.63 -6.98
N VAL A 139 12.60 8.62 -7.39
CA VAL A 139 13.68 9.32 -6.67
C VAL A 139 13.62 10.83 -6.86
N LYS A 140 13.26 11.31 -8.05
CA LYS A 140 13.30 12.75 -8.41
C LYS A 140 12.07 13.55 -7.96
N VAL A 141 10.92 12.88 -7.76
CA VAL A 141 9.66 13.57 -7.42
C VAL A 141 9.75 14.29 -6.07
N GLU A 142 9.21 15.50 -5.97
CA GLU A 142 9.26 16.32 -4.74
C GLU A 142 8.24 15.92 -3.67
N ARG A 143 7.32 15.01 -3.98
CA ARG A 143 6.31 14.51 -3.03
C ARG A 143 6.95 13.73 -1.86
N PRO A 144 6.38 13.75 -0.66
CA PRO A 144 6.81 12.89 0.44
C PRO A 144 6.79 11.42 0.02
N PHE A 145 7.95 10.76 0.16
CA PHE A 145 8.13 9.37 -0.24
C PHE A 145 9.12 8.70 0.72
N PHE A 146 8.61 7.92 1.66
CA PHE A 146 9.41 7.30 2.72
C PHE A 146 10.39 6.24 2.18
N LYS A 147 10.07 5.56 1.08
CA LYS A 147 10.93 4.54 0.46
C LYS A 147 11.92 5.11 -0.56
N ARG A 148 12.13 6.42 -0.59
CA ARG A 148 13.12 7.06 -1.48
C ARG A 148 14.55 6.52 -1.33
N PRO A 149 15.07 6.25 -0.12
CA PRO A 149 16.39 5.64 0.04
C PRO A 149 16.47 4.24 -0.60
N GLN A 150 15.44 3.42 -0.43
CA GLN A 150 15.36 2.08 -1.03
C GLN A 150 15.26 2.14 -2.56
N ALA A 151 14.46 3.09 -3.10
CA ALA A 151 14.36 3.30 -4.54
C ALA A 151 15.72 3.74 -5.14
N ARG A 152 16.45 4.61 -4.45
CA ARG A 152 17.79 5.04 -4.88
C ARG A 152 18.78 3.88 -4.85
N ALA A 153 18.84 3.13 -3.76
CA ALA A 153 19.72 1.97 -3.62
C ALA A 153 19.46 0.92 -4.70
N LEU A 154 18.17 0.66 -5.00
CA LEU A 154 17.81 -0.25 -6.09
C LEU A 154 18.26 0.29 -7.46
N LEU A 155 18.02 1.57 -7.75
CA LEU A 155 18.44 2.20 -9.00
C LEU A 155 19.96 2.14 -9.22
N GLU A 156 20.75 2.37 -8.16
CA GLU A 156 22.21 2.30 -8.18
C GLU A 156 22.74 0.87 -8.37
N SER A 157 21.94 -0.15 -8.06
CA SER A 157 22.30 -1.57 -8.20
C SER A 157 22.01 -2.16 -9.58
N LEU A 158 21.29 -1.45 -10.45
CA LEU A 158 20.90 -1.86 -11.81
C LEU A 158 21.85 -1.31 -12.88
#